data_46fa77a5316ca5490d9aa5ddc256b3c1
#
_entry.id   46fa77a5316ca5490d9aa5ddc256b3c1
#
_cell.length_a   1.000
_cell.length_b   1.000
_cell.length_c   1.000
_cell.angle_alpha   90.00
_cell.angle_beta   90.00
_cell.angle_gamma   90.00
#
_symmetry.space_group_name_H-M   'P 1'
#
loop_
_entity.id
_entity.type
_entity.pdbx_description
1 polymer ?
#
loop_
_entity_poly.entity_id
_entity_poly.type
_entity_poly.pdbx_seq_one_letter_code
_entity_poly.pdbx_strand_id
1 'polypeptide(L)'
;EIVYSPVELKTAIEKHRDKQLILIDTAGRSQHNEFQLQELKEFLAVEPAIEKHLVLSATTKYKDAVDILRNFAVCAPDKILFTKTDETSSIGLIVNLIYQYPIALSYLTNGQSVPDDIFPAKSDSLAEMLLR
;
A
#
# COMPACT_ATOMS: atom_id res chain seq x y z
N GLU A 1 -4.94 6.77 18.40
CA GLU A 1 -4.28 5.85 19.36
C GLU A 1 -2.97 5.35 18.75
N ILE A 2 -1.88 5.34 19.51
CA ILE A 2 -0.57 4.81 19.08
C ILE A 2 -0.35 3.48 19.79
N VAL A 3 0.16 2.48 19.08
CA VAL A 3 0.46 1.14 19.60
C VAL A 3 1.91 0.78 19.27
N TYR A 4 2.59 0.11 20.18
CA TYR A 4 4.02 -0.21 20.11
C TYR A 4 4.33 -1.71 20.04
N SER A 5 3.31 -2.55 20.15
CA SER A 5 3.47 -4.01 20.09
C SER A 5 2.28 -4.69 19.40
N PRO A 6 2.47 -5.90 18.87
CA PRO A 6 1.39 -6.70 18.30
C PRO A 6 0.23 -6.94 19.28
N VAL A 7 0.55 -7.13 20.57
CA VAL A 7 -0.47 -7.33 21.62
C VAL A 7 -1.30 -6.06 21.83
N GLU A 8 -0.66 -4.90 21.85
CA GLU A 8 -1.37 -3.61 21.95
C GLU A 8 -2.26 -3.36 20.72
N LEU A 9 -1.77 -3.70 19.52
CA LEU A 9 -2.58 -3.59 18.31
C LEU A 9 -3.83 -4.45 18.38
N LYS A 10 -3.69 -5.70 18.82
CA LYS A 10 -4.84 -6.59 19.00
C LYS A 10 -5.85 -6.01 19.99
N THR A 11 -5.38 -5.51 21.11
CA THR A 11 -6.23 -4.86 22.13
C THR A 11 -6.95 -3.62 21.57
N ALA A 12 -6.24 -2.80 20.79
CA ALA A 12 -6.83 -1.61 20.17
C ALA A 12 -7.91 -1.98 19.14
N ILE A 13 -7.69 -3.00 18.31
CA ILE A 13 -8.68 -3.50 17.36
C ILE A 13 -9.94 -3.99 18.11
N GLU A 14 -9.77 -4.78 19.16
CA GLU A 14 -10.88 -5.29 19.98
C GLU A 14 -11.69 -4.13 20.60
N LYS A 15 -11.00 -3.13 21.13
CA LYS A 15 -11.62 -1.93 21.74
C LYS A 15 -12.49 -1.15 20.74
N HIS A 16 -12.11 -1.14 19.46
CA HIS A 16 -12.77 -0.39 18.40
C HIS A 16 -13.65 -1.26 17.48
N ARG A 17 -14.00 -2.48 17.87
CA ARG A 17 -14.83 -3.40 17.04
C ARG A 17 -16.22 -2.88 16.72
N ASP A 18 -16.72 -1.89 17.47
CA ASP A 18 -17.98 -1.21 17.20
C ASP A 18 -17.92 -0.24 16.01
N LYS A 19 -16.71 0.08 15.51
CA LYS A 19 -16.50 1.00 14.41
C LYS A 19 -16.73 0.30 13.06
N GLN A 20 -17.31 1.05 12.12
CA GLN A 20 -17.51 0.56 10.74
C GLN A 20 -16.21 0.36 9.98
N LEU A 21 -15.18 1.13 10.32
CA LEU A 21 -13.86 1.08 9.69
C LEU A 21 -12.78 1.43 10.72
N ILE A 22 -11.70 0.66 10.70
CA ILE A 22 -10.47 0.94 11.45
C ILE A 22 -9.36 1.12 10.42
N LEU A 23 -8.71 2.29 10.43
CA LEU A 23 -7.53 2.56 9.63
C LEU A 23 -6.29 2.39 10.49
N ILE A 24 -5.33 1.60 10.00
CA ILE A 24 -4.06 1.33 10.68
C ILE A 24 -2.95 1.89 9.81
N ASP A 25 -2.31 2.96 10.30
CA ASP A 25 -1.12 3.53 9.67
C ASP A 25 0.13 2.92 10.29
N THR A 26 1.10 2.57 9.46
CA THR A 26 2.36 1.99 9.90
C THR A 26 3.51 2.98 9.70
N ALA A 27 4.49 2.94 10.60
CA ALA A 27 5.74 3.67 10.36
C ALA A 27 6.37 3.18 9.05
N GLY A 28 6.90 4.12 8.26
CA GLY A 28 7.61 3.79 7.02
C GLY A 28 8.72 2.77 7.28
N ARG A 29 8.81 1.74 6.44
CA ARG A 29 9.82 0.68 6.54
C ARG A 29 10.68 0.66 5.28
N SER A 30 11.96 0.40 5.46
CA SER A 30 12.85 0.17 4.34
C SER A 30 12.74 -1.27 3.86
N GLN A 31 12.60 -1.46 2.55
CA GLN A 31 12.60 -2.80 1.93
C GLN A 31 13.92 -3.57 2.14
N HIS A 32 14.98 -2.90 2.54
CA HIS A 32 16.29 -3.51 2.80
C HIS A 32 16.50 -3.92 4.26
N ASN A 33 15.56 -3.62 5.15
CA ASN A 33 15.66 -3.97 6.56
C ASN A 33 14.77 -5.17 6.89
N GLU A 34 15.34 -6.36 6.78
CA GLU A 34 14.64 -7.63 7.04
C GLU A 34 14.04 -7.71 8.45
N PHE A 35 14.74 -7.18 9.45
CA PHE A 35 14.25 -7.16 10.83
C PHE A 35 12.96 -6.33 10.95
N GLN A 36 12.93 -5.13 10.36
CA GLN A 36 11.75 -4.28 10.37
C GLN A 36 10.58 -4.88 9.60
N LEU A 37 10.85 -5.58 8.50
CA LEU A 37 9.82 -6.28 7.73
C LEU A 37 9.23 -7.46 8.51
N GLN A 38 10.07 -8.20 9.23
CA GLN A 38 9.61 -9.29 10.09
C GLN A 38 8.76 -8.75 11.25
N GLU A 39 9.19 -7.66 11.89
CA GLU A 39 8.40 -6.98 12.93
C GLU A 39 7.02 -6.53 12.38
N LEU A 40 6.99 -5.91 11.21
CA LEU A 40 5.75 -5.49 10.55
C LEU A 40 4.83 -6.69 10.27
N LYS A 41 5.38 -7.81 9.81
CA LYS A 41 4.64 -9.05 9.60
C LYS A 41 3.97 -9.53 10.89
N GLU A 42 4.66 -9.46 12.02
CA GLU A 42 4.10 -9.86 13.32
C GLU A 42 2.94 -8.95 13.75
N PHE A 43 3.06 -7.63 13.52
CA PHE A 43 1.95 -6.71 13.74
C PHE A 43 0.72 -7.06 12.88
N LEU A 44 0.92 -7.32 11.59
CA LEU A 44 -0.16 -7.60 10.65
C LEU A 44 -0.80 -8.99 10.87
N ALA A 45 -0.11 -9.89 11.53
CA ALA A 45 -0.60 -11.24 11.80
C ALA A 45 -1.59 -11.33 12.98
N VAL A 46 -1.76 -10.26 13.77
CA VAL A 46 -2.63 -10.28 14.95
C VAL A 46 -4.12 -10.40 14.61
N GLU A 47 -4.51 -9.96 13.41
CA GLU A 47 -5.89 -9.99 12.93
C GLU A 47 -5.92 -10.37 11.43
N PRO A 48 -6.37 -11.59 11.10
CA PRO A 48 -6.40 -12.05 9.71
C PRO A 48 -7.31 -11.23 8.78
N ALA A 49 -8.28 -10.50 9.34
CA ALA A 49 -9.20 -9.66 8.58
C ALA A 49 -8.59 -8.32 8.14
N ILE A 50 -7.36 -7.99 8.52
CA ILE A 50 -6.68 -6.77 8.07
C ILE A 50 -6.43 -6.86 6.56
N GLU A 51 -7.05 -5.95 5.79
CA GLU A 51 -6.69 -5.73 4.39
C GLU A 51 -5.43 -4.85 4.32
N LYS A 52 -4.37 -5.39 3.72
CA LYS A 52 -3.05 -4.77 3.67
C LYS A 52 -2.81 -4.08 2.34
N HIS A 53 -2.58 -2.78 2.38
CA HIS A 53 -2.27 -1.97 1.21
C HIS A 53 -0.79 -1.58 1.22
N LEU A 54 -0.03 -2.01 0.21
CA LEU A 54 1.32 -1.54 -0.02
C LEU A 54 1.25 -0.18 -0.72
N VAL A 55 1.78 0.86 -0.08
CA VAL A 55 1.83 2.21 -0.64
C VAL A 55 3.15 2.41 -1.38
N LEU A 56 3.09 2.72 -2.67
CA LEU A 56 4.23 2.87 -3.54
C LEU A 56 4.14 4.16 -4.35
N SER A 57 5.25 4.88 -4.50
CA SER A 57 5.28 6.06 -5.36
C SER A 57 5.34 5.67 -6.84
N ALA A 58 4.52 6.32 -7.68
CA ALA A 58 4.54 6.15 -9.13
C ALA A 58 5.85 6.67 -9.78
N THR A 59 6.64 7.48 -9.05
CA THR A 59 7.96 7.97 -9.50
C THR A 59 9.10 6.99 -9.24
N THR A 60 8.82 5.85 -8.58
CA THR A 60 9.81 4.81 -8.30
C THR A 60 10.31 4.18 -9.60
N LYS A 61 11.61 3.89 -9.69
CA LYS A 61 12.15 3.15 -10.83
C LYS A 61 11.61 1.73 -10.84
N TYR A 62 11.37 1.18 -12.02
CA TYR A 62 10.78 -0.16 -12.19
C TYR A 62 11.53 -1.25 -11.39
N LYS A 63 12.86 -1.28 -11.48
CA LYS A 63 13.67 -2.26 -10.75
C LYS A 63 13.48 -2.15 -9.24
N ASP A 64 13.47 -0.92 -8.71
CA ASP A 64 13.31 -0.66 -7.28
C ASP A 64 11.88 -1.05 -6.83
N ALA A 65 10.87 -0.80 -7.65
CA ALA A 65 9.48 -1.21 -7.38
C ALA A 65 9.34 -2.74 -7.32
N VAL A 66 10.00 -3.46 -8.22
CA VAL A 66 10.06 -4.93 -8.19
C VAL A 66 10.72 -5.44 -6.92
N ASP A 67 11.85 -4.84 -6.51
CA ASP A 67 12.54 -5.21 -5.27
C ASP A 67 11.68 -4.92 -4.02
N ILE A 68 10.96 -3.80 -4.01
CA ILE A 68 9.99 -3.49 -2.95
C ILE A 68 8.91 -4.57 -2.88
N LEU A 69 8.28 -4.92 -4.00
CA LEU A 69 7.24 -5.96 -4.03
C LEU A 69 7.76 -7.31 -3.50
N ARG A 70 8.95 -7.71 -3.91
CA ARG A 70 9.56 -8.97 -3.48
C ARG A 70 9.83 -8.98 -1.97
N ASN A 71 10.39 -7.91 -1.45
CA ASN A 71 10.75 -7.83 -0.04
C ASN A 71 9.52 -7.70 0.86
N PHE A 72 8.52 -6.90 0.47
CA PHE A 72 7.26 -6.80 1.20
C PHE A 72 6.32 -8.00 1.02
N ALA A 73 6.64 -8.96 0.13
CA ALA A 73 5.86 -10.19 -0.03
C ALA A 73 5.75 -10.99 1.28
N VAL A 74 6.73 -10.86 2.19
CA VAL A 74 6.70 -11.47 3.54
C VAL A 74 5.49 -11.00 4.37
N CYS A 75 5.01 -9.78 4.12
CA CYS A 75 3.83 -9.20 4.76
C CYS A 75 2.52 -9.57 4.04
N ALA A 76 2.60 -10.23 2.89
CA ALA A 76 1.45 -10.62 2.05
C ALA A 76 0.47 -9.47 1.79
N PRO A 77 0.87 -8.37 1.12
CA PRO A 77 -0.03 -7.28 0.81
C PRO A 77 -1.17 -7.76 -0.10
N ASP A 78 -2.39 -7.31 0.18
CA ASP A 78 -3.58 -7.66 -0.58
C ASP A 78 -3.74 -6.76 -1.81
N LYS A 79 -3.35 -5.49 -1.68
CA LYS A 79 -3.50 -4.47 -2.72
C LYS A 79 -2.30 -3.53 -2.75
N ILE A 80 -2.14 -2.82 -3.88
CA ILE A 80 -1.19 -1.71 -4.02
C ILE A 80 -1.97 -0.41 -4.19
N LEU A 81 -1.48 0.64 -3.53
CA LEU A 81 -1.88 2.02 -3.73
C LEU A 81 -0.69 2.79 -4.32
N PHE A 82 -0.89 3.46 -5.45
CA PHE A 82 0.15 4.33 -6.01
C PHE A 82 -0.09 5.79 -5.68
N THR A 83 0.95 6.44 -5.18
CA THR A 83 0.96 7.88 -4.92
C THR A 83 1.74 8.63 -5.99
N LYS A 84 1.60 9.96 -6.01
CA LYS A 84 2.39 10.87 -6.86
C LYS A 84 2.26 10.59 -8.35
N THR A 85 1.05 10.26 -8.80
CA THR A 85 0.81 10.04 -10.24
C THR A 85 0.89 11.34 -11.05
N ASP A 86 0.81 12.50 -10.40
CA ASP A 86 1.01 13.84 -10.96
C ASP A 86 2.49 14.20 -11.15
N GLU A 87 3.39 13.54 -10.43
CA GLU A 87 4.84 13.79 -10.51
C GLU A 87 5.56 12.91 -11.56
N THR A 88 4.85 12.04 -12.26
CA THR A 88 5.42 11.19 -13.32
C THR A 88 4.86 11.52 -14.68
N SER A 89 5.72 11.49 -15.68
CA SER A 89 5.33 11.68 -17.09
C SER A 89 4.70 10.42 -17.71
N SER A 90 4.75 9.27 -17.02
CA SER A 90 4.24 8.01 -17.53
C SER A 90 3.85 7.07 -16.40
N ILE A 91 2.65 6.50 -16.49
CA ILE A 91 2.20 5.44 -15.60
C ILE A 91 2.61 4.03 -16.04
N GLY A 92 3.51 3.94 -17.02
CA GLY A 92 4.01 2.65 -17.53
C GLY A 92 4.56 1.73 -16.44
N LEU A 93 5.15 2.31 -15.37
CA LEU A 93 5.54 1.57 -14.18
C LEU A 93 4.37 0.76 -13.60
N ILE A 94 3.22 1.40 -13.39
CA ILE A 94 2.04 0.79 -12.76
C ILE A 94 1.57 -0.38 -13.62
N VAL A 95 1.39 -0.14 -14.92
CA VAL A 95 0.89 -1.15 -15.86
C VAL A 95 1.83 -2.35 -15.96
N ASN A 96 3.13 -2.12 -16.05
CA ASN A 96 4.12 -3.19 -16.11
C ASN A 96 4.14 -4.02 -14.82
N LEU A 97 4.02 -3.38 -13.66
CA LEU A 97 3.99 -4.08 -12.37
C LEU A 97 2.76 -4.97 -12.24
N ILE A 98 1.55 -4.45 -12.52
CA ILE A 98 0.32 -5.25 -12.40
C ILE A 98 0.23 -6.36 -13.45
N TYR A 99 0.87 -6.18 -14.61
CA TYR A 99 0.96 -7.22 -15.62
C TYR A 99 1.85 -8.39 -15.17
N GLN A 100 3.00 -8.10 -14.55
CA GLN A 100 3.94 -9.14 -14.10
C GLN A 100 3.59 -9.72 -12.72
N TYR A 101 3.01 -8.91 -11.85
CA TYR A 101 2.66 -9.29 -10.49
C TYR A 101 1.15 -9.09 -10.32
N PRO A 102 0.34 -10.16 -10.35
CA PRO A 102 -1.11 -10.08 -10.31
C PRO A 102 -1.61 -9.70 -8.91
N ILE A 103 -1.37 -8.46 -8.52
CA ILE A 103 -1.86 -7.85 -7.28
C ILE A 103 -2.85 -6.74 -7.64
N ALA A 104 -3.96 -6.66 -6.92
CA ALA A 104 -5.00 -5.68 -7.18
C ALA A 104 -4.52 -4.26 -6.84
N LEU A 105 -4.94 -3.28 -7.62
CA LEU A 105 -4.81 -1.86 -7.25
C LEU A 105 -6.01 -1.44 -6.41
N SER A 106 -5.76 -0.60 -5.40
CA SER A 106 -6.81 0.01 -4.58
C SER A 106 -7.11 1.44 -5.01
N TYR A 107 -6.17 2.32 -4.81
CA TYR A 107 -6.31 3.75 -5.08
C TYR A 107 -5.09 4.31 -5.80
N LEU A 108 -5.30 5.47 -6.41
CA LEU A 108 -4.26 6.35 -6.96
C LEU A 108 -4.38 7.71 -6.29
N THR A 109 -3.25 8.39 -6.08
CA THR A 109 -3.25 9.80 -5.64
C THR A 109 -2.44 10.65 -6.60
N ASN A 110 -2.93 11.86 -6.87
CA ASN A 110 -2.32 12.83 -7.79
C ASN A 110 -2.13 14.21 -7.18
N GLY A 111 -2.06 14.29 -5.87
CA GLY A 111 -1.84 15.53 -5.13
C GLY A 111 -1.96 15.31 -3.62
N GLN A 112 -2.19 16.38 -2.88
CA GLN A 112 -2.18 16.36 -1.40
C GLN A 112 -3.53 16.73 -0.77
N SER A 113 -4.51 17.10 -1.57
CA SER A 113 -5.83 17.48 -1.08
C SER A 113 -6.74 16.27 -0.94
N VAL A 114 -7.16 15.96 0.28
CA VAL A 114 -8.10 14.86 0.55
C VAL A 114 -9.50 15.46 0.77
N PRO A 115 -10.54 14.98 0.10
CA PRO A 115 -10.61 13.76 -0.72
C PRO A 115 -10.34 13.96 -2.23
N ASP A 116 -10.04 15.16 -2.69
CA ASP A 116 -10.05 15.51 -4.11
C ASP A 116 -8.95 14.81 -4.93
N ASP A 117 -7.79 14.57 -4.31
CA ASP A 117 -6.60 14.01 -4.96
C ASP A 117 -6.42 12.49 -4.68
N ILE A 118 -7.44 11.79 -4.20
CA ILE A 118 -7.44 10.34 -4.06
C ILE A 118 -8.66 9.73 -4.75
N PHE A 119 -8.45 8.72 -5.57
CA PHE A 119 -9.53 8.07 -6.32
C PHE A 119 -9.29 6.56 -6.48
N PRO A 120 -10.37 5.76 -6.57
CA PRO A 120 -10.25 4.32 -6.82
C PRO A 120 -9.54 4.04 -8.14
N ALA A 121 -8.62 3.08 -8.14
CA ALA A 121 -7.93 2.64 -9.35
C ALA A 121 -8.89 1.84 -10.23
N LYS A 122 -9.38 2.45 -11.32
CA LYS A 122 -10.26 1.83 -12.31
C LYS A 122 -9.50 1.61 -13.62
N SER A 123 -9.82 0.53 -14.32
CA SER A 123 -9.21 0.19 -15.62
C SER A 123 -9.30 1.33 -16.62
N ASP A 124 -10.48 1.97 -16.72
CA ASP A 124 -10.71 3.07 -17.65
C ASP A 124 -9.84 4.28 -17.32
N SER A 125 -9.74 4.64 -16.03
CA SER A 125 -8.88 5.74 -15.59
C SER A 125 -7.41 5.48 -15.88
N LEU A 126 -6.94 4.24 -15.68
CA LEU A 126 -5.57 3.84 -16.03
C LEU A 126 -5.32 3.90 -17.53
N ALA A 127 -6.28 3.43 -18.35
CA ALA A 127 -6.17 3.49 -19.81
C ALA A 127 -6.09 4.93 -20.31
N GLU A 128 -6.90 5.83 -19.79
CA GLU A 128 -6.84 7.26 -20.11
C GLU A 128 -5.49 7.88 -19.75
N MET A 129 -4.95 7.55 -18.59
CA MET A 129 -3.65 8.05 -18.13
C MET A 129 -2.49 7.53 -19.00
N LEU A 130 -2.60 6.30 -19.54
CA LEU A 130 -1.60 5.73 -20.45
C LEU A 130 -1.57 6.41 -21.81
N LEU A 131 -2.72 6.87 -22.29
CA LEU A 131 -2.88 7.46 -23.62
C LEU A 131 -2.58 8.97 -23.66
N ARG A 132 -2.35 9.56 -22.53
CA ARG A 132 -1.93 10.97 -22.41
C ARG A 132 -0.44 11.13 -22.59
#